data_85f7f3de9f3d5dc00a2f6c95c2c8b19b
#
_entry.id   85f7f3de9f3d5dc00a2f6c95c2c8b19b
#
_cell.length_a   1.000
_cell.length_b   1.000
_cell.length_c   1.000
_cell.angle_alpha   90.00
_cell.angle_beta   90.00
_cell.angle_gamma   90.00
#
_symmetry.space_group_name_H-M   'P 1'
#
loop_
_entity.id
_entity.type
_entity.pdbx_description
1 polymer ?
#
loop_
_entity_poly.entity_id
_entity_poly.type
_entity_poly.pdbx_seq_one_letter_code
_entity_poly.pdbx_strand_id
1 'polypeptide(L)'
;MSHIELDSPIHCRDPIVDLDWPPRFRATMANSVFPRLPGFRDFPPEEYALRAHICEAWRRVARRYGFLEYDGPPLEPIELYVQKSGDEIVNQLYSFTDKGDRQVSLRPEMTPSLARILGARSRGMSKPIRWFSLPQLFRYERQQRGRLKEHFQWNVDVIGEAGLAADAEILAVAIDGLRELGLTSEDFVARVSDRRLVQVLLEVVGVPEDAVAGTLAIADKLGRKPESSVREMLVADLGFSDDLAEQVLAVFLAPSLEDLDVQILSDSRVSERITSFHEFVARLNAMGLGEYVEVDLKIVRGLAYYTGVVFELFDRRGELRAICGGGRYDRLLELVGGEPLPATGFGMGDVVLGELLADRGLVPTFQRKLDYFVVVVSAQERPEALRIAQALRESGKSVAYSLRDQSLLKQMKAAGREGASVVLIIGPGELERGCFIARDMTSGEEREVVLSDLM
;
A
#
# COMPACT_ATOMS: atom_id res chain seq x y z
N MET A 1 -43.68 15.68 -10.92
CA MET A 1 -43.65 16.13 -9.52
C MET A 1 -44.23 15.00 -8.69
N SER A 2 -43.41 14.16 -8.15
CA SER A 2 -43.79 13.11 -7.19
C SER A 2 -42.81 13.20 -6.02
N HIS A 3 -43.32 13.52 -4.86
CA HIS A 3 -42.61 13.62 -3.60
C HIS A 3 -42.08 12.24 -3.18
N ILE A 4 -40.78 12.17 -2.90
CA ILE A 4 -40.18 11.04 -2.19
C ILE A 4 -40.25 11.42 -0.71
N GLU A 5 -41.15 10.80 0.03
CA GLU A 5 -41.16 10.83 1.49
C GLU A 5 -39.99 10.02 2.03
N LEU A 6 -39.10 10.70 2.74
CA LEU A 6 -38.04 10.08 3.54
C LEU A 6 -38.60 9.85 4.94
N ASP A 7 -39.08 8.64 5.21
CA ASP A 7 -39.53 8.23 6.54
C ASP A 7 -38.38 7.58 7.33
N SER A 8 -38.26 8.04 8.59
CA SER A 8 -37.53 7.53 9.74
C SER A 8 -36.06 7.93 9.93
N PRO A 9 -35.73 8.54 11.06
CA PRO A 9 -34.35 8.80 11.45
C PRO A 9 -33.71 7.54 12.03
N ILE A 10 -32.75 6.98 11.31
CA ILE A 10 -31.87 5.94 11.83
C ILE A 10 -30.97 6.57 12.91
N HIS A 11 -31.27 6.28 14.17
CA HIS A 11 -30.41 6.63 15.30
C HIS A 11 -29.19 5.70 15.32
N CYS A 12 -28.15 6.05 14.59
CA CYS A 12 -26.83 5.46 14.76
C CYS A 12 -26.02 6.35 15.71
N ARG A 13 -26.09 6.07 17.02
CA ARG A 13 -25.14 6.58 18.01
C ARG A 13 -24.08 5.52 18.25
N ASP A 14 -23.12 5.40 17.32
CA ASP A 14 -21.85 4.78 17.65
C ASP A 14 -20.90 5.86 18.18
N PRO A 15 -20.23 5.64 19.33
CA PRO A 15 -19.22 6.58 19.81
C PRO A 15 -18.11 6.67 18.79
N ILE A 16 -17.82 7.89 18.33
CA ILE A 16 -16.65 8.21 17.52
C ILE A 16 -15.45 7.87 18.40
N VAL A 17 -14.82 6.74 18.14
CA VAL A 17 -13.49 6.45 18.68
C VAL A 17 -12.54 7.36 17.92
N ASP A 18 -12.11 8.45 18.57
CA ASP A 18 -11.00 9.27 18.12
C ASP A 18 -9.76 8.37 18.06
N LEU A 19 -9.46 7.83 16.89
CA LEU A 19 -8.19 7.18 16.65
C LEU A 19 -7.12 8.25 16.78
N ASP A 20 -6.16 8.03 17.68
CA ASP A 20 -4.99 8.88 17.90
C ASP A 20 -4.08 8.91 16.67
N TRP A 21 -4.53 9.59 15.63
CA TRP A 21 -3.67 10.06 14.55
C TRP A 21 -2.74 11.12 15.12
N PRO A 22 -1.44 11.17 14.72
CA PRO A 22 -0.51 12.15 15.25
C PRO A 22 -1.14 13.55 15.27
N PRO A 23 -0.96 14.36 16.33
CA PRO A 23 -1.71 15.61 16.55
C PRO A 23 -1.62 16.62 15.41
N ARG A 24 -0.64 16.48 14.51
CA ARG A 24 -0.46 17.32 13.30
C ARG A 24 -1.54 17.10 12.23
N PHE A 25 -2.27 16.00 12.29
CA PHE A 25 -3.28 15.60 11.29
C PHE A 25 -4.72 15.69 11.83
N ARG A 26 -4.91 16.26 13.01
CA ARG A 26 -6.25 16.61 13.52
C ARG A 26 -6.76 17.81 12.76
N ALA A 27 -7.34 17.61 11.59
CA ALA A 27 -8.19 18.62 10.98
C ALA A 27 -9.33 18.89 11.94
N THR A 28 -9.42 20.11 12.44
CA THR A 28 -10.56 20.61 13.22
C THR A 28 -11.81 20.42 12.38
N MET A 29 -12.61 19.41 12.72
CA MET A 29 -13.93 19.19 12.17
C MET A 29 -14.88 20.28 12.71
N ALA A 30 -14.65 21.53 12.33
CA ALA A 30 -15.55 22.64 12.62
C ALA A 30 -16.64 22.65 11.56
N ASN A 31 -17.85 22.22 11.93
CA ASN A 31 -19.14 22.53 11.29
C ASN A 31 -19.21 22.40 9.75
N SER A 32 -18.83 21.25 9.19
CA SER A 32 -19.17 20.95 7.81
C SER A 32 -20.64 20.55 7.70
N VAL A 33 -21.38 21.20 6.79
CA VAL A 33 -22.78 20.83 6.47
C VAL A 33 -22.87 19.39 5.93
N PHE A 34 -21.80 18.90 5.32
CA PHE A 34 -21.67 17.54 4.80
C PHE A 34 -20.43 16.86 5.42
N PRO A 35 -20.60 16.11 6.52
CA PRO A 35 -19.50 15.43 7.16
C PRO A 35 -18.98 14.30 6.27
N ARG A 36 -17.68 14.04 6.35
CA ARG A 36 -17.04 12.88 5.70
C ARG A 36 -17.63 11.58 6.27
N LEU A 37 -17.75 10.56 5.41
CA LEU A 37 -18.14 9.22 5.86
C LEU A 37 -17.08 8.64 6.81
N PRO A 38 -17.48 7.99 7.91
CA PRO A 38 -16.54 7.34 8.83
C PRO A 38 -15.68 6.28 8.11
N GLY A 39 -14.37 6.31 8.37
CA GLY A 39 -13.41 5.39 7.77
C GLY A 39 -12.89 5.78 6.38
N PHE A 40 -13.27 6.95 5.87
CA PHE A 40 -12.71 7.56 4.66
C PHE A 40 -11.82 8.74 5.02
N ARG A 41 -10.88 9.10 4.16
CA ARG A 41 -9.95 10.23 4.34
C ARG A 41 -10.17 11.30 3.30
N ASP A 42 -10.03 12.55 3.68
CA ASP A 42 -9.76 13.65 2.76
C ASP A 42 -8.24 13.82 2.65
N PHE A 43 -7.77 14.35 1.53
CA PHE A 43 -6.36 14.57 1.26
C PHE A 43 -6.12 16.02 0.85
N PRO A 44 -6.20 17.00 1.77
CA PRO A 44 -5.70 18.33 1.49
C PRO A 44 -4.19 18.28 1.14
N PRO A 45 -3.60 19.31 0.55
CA PRO A 45 -2.25 19.25 -0.02
C PRO A 45 -1.17 18.68 0.91
N GLU A 46 -1.23 19.03 2.20
CA GLU A 46 -0.28 18.57 3.21
C GLU A 46 -0.39 17.07 3.49
N GLU A 47 -1.61 16.56 3.58
CA GLU A 47 -1.89 15.14 3.80
C GLU A 47 -1.70 14.32 2.51
N TYR A 48 -2.03 14.93 1.36
CA TYR A 48 -1.75 14.34 0.07
C TYR A 48 -0.25 14.12 -0.16
N ALA A 49 0.61 15.02 0.35
CA ALA A 49 2.05 14.94 0.17
C ALA A 49 2.66 13.65 0.72
N LEU A 50 2.21 13.16 1.89
CA LEU A 50 2.66 11.87 2.43
C LEU A 50 2.26 10.72 1.52
N ARG A 51 0.99 10.67 1.09
CA ARG A 51 0.51 9.64 0.16
C ARG A 51 1.28 9.67 -1.17
N ALA A 52 1.49 10.86 -1.72
CA ALA A 52 2.27 11.03 -2.94
C ALA A 52 3.71 10.53 -2.77
N HIS A 53 4.36 10.86 -1.65
CA HIS A 53 5.71 10.41 -1.32
C HIS A 53 5.80 8.87 -1.30
N ILE A 54 4.87 8.20 -0.62
CA ILE A 54 4.78 6.75 -0.56
C ILE A 54 4.57 6.16 -1.97
N CYS A 55 3.58 6.65 -2.71
CA CYS A 55 3.26 6.15 -4.04
C CYS A 55 4.42 6.32 -5.03
N GLU A 56 5.14 7.45 -4.99
CA GLU A 56 6.29 7.68 -5.85
C GLU A 56 7.49 6.81 -5.48
N ALA A 57 7.72 6.53 -4.19
CA ALA A 57 8.73 5.57 -3.76
C ALA A 57 8.41 4.17 -4.32
N TRP A 58 7.17 3.70 -4.20
CA TRP A 58 6.72 2.43 -4.75
C TRP A 58 6.88 2.35 -6.28
N ARG A 59 6.53 3.41 -7.02
CA ARG A 59 6.75 3.47 -8.48
C ARG A 59 8.22 3.40 -8.85
N ARG A 60 9.10 4.12 -8.13
CA ARG A 60 10.55 4.07 -8.39
C ARG A 60 11.10 2.67 -8.19
N VAL A 61 10.72 1.99 -7.11
CA VAL A 61 11.14 0.61 -6.84
C VAL A 61 10.61 -0.32 -7.93
N ALA A 62 9.30 -0.31 -8.20
CA ALA A 62 8.71 -1.17 -9.22
C ALA A 62 9.43 -1.04 -10.58
N ARG A 63 9.71 0.20 -11.02
CA ARG A 63 10.42 0.46 -12.28
C ARG A 63 11.86 -0.06 -12.26
N ARG A 64 12.58 0.03 -11.13
CA ARG A 64 13.95 -0.54 -10.99
C ARG A 64 13.96 -2.06 -11.16
N TYR A 65 12.88 -2.74 -10.77
CA TYR A 65 12.70 -4.17 -10.94
C TYR A 65 12.02 -4.56 -12.27
N GLY A 66 11.80 -3.60 -13.16
CA GLY A 66 11.25 -3.84 -14.51
C GLY A 66 9.74 -4.14 -14.53
N PHE A 67 8.99 -3.74 -13.51
CA PHE A 67 7.54 -3.88 -13.50
C PHE A 67 6.85 -2.77 -14.27
N LEU A 68 5.74 -3.10 -14.94
CA LEU A 68 4.88 -2.19 -15.68
C LEU A 68 3.62 -1.86 -14.86
N GLU A 69 3.27 -0.57 -14.81
CA GLU A 69 2.09 -0.09 -14.10
C GLU A 69 0.81 -0.41 -14.89
N TYR A 70 -0.21 -0.95 -14.20
CA TYR A 70 -1.55 -1.17 -14.75
C TYR A 70 -2.61 -0.72 -13.74
N ASP A 71 -3.84 -0.57 -14.19
CA ASP A 71 -5.01 -0.40 -13.33
C ASP A 71 -6.24 -1.08 -13.94
N GLY A 72 -7.28 -1.22 -13.15
CA GLY A 72 -8.59 -1.72 -13.53
C GLY A 72 -9.70 -0.79 -13.00
N PRO A 73 -10.97 -1.02 -13.38
CA PRO A 73 -12.06 -0.20 -12.88
C PRO A 73 -12.22 -0.37 -11.36
N PRO A 74 -12.56 0.70 -10.63
CA PRO A 74 -12.86 0.61 -9.19
C PRO A 74 -14.18 -0.13 -8.90
N LEU A 75 -15.04 -0.27 -9.90
CA LEU A 75 -16.34 -0.94 -9.83
C LEU A 75 -16.32 -2.16 -10.73
N GLU A 76 -16.63 -3.32 -10.17
CA GLU A 76 -16.62 -4.61 -10.86
C GLU A 76 -17.92 -5.37 -10.56
N PRO A 77 -18.29 -6.37 -11.39
CA PRO A 77 -19.37 -7.30 -11.06
C PRO A 77 -19.07 -8.02 -9.75
N ILE A 78 -20.09 -8.17 -8.87
CA ILE A 78 -19.93 -8.78 -7.55
C ILE A 78 -19.42 -10.22 -7.65
N GLU A 79 -19.81 -10.94 -8.70
CA GLU A 79 -19.44 -12.33 -8.95
C GLU A 79 -17.92 -12.53 -9.01
N LEU A 80 -17.18 -11.52 -9.46
CA LEU A 80 -15.73 -11.56 -9.52
C LEU A 80 -15.10 -11.77 -8.13
N TYR A 81 -15.75 -11.31 -7.07
CA TYR A 81 -15.26 -11.40 -5.69
C TYR A 81 -15.86 -12.60 -4.95
N VAL A 82 -17.15 -12.90 -5.16
CA VAL A 82 -17.85 -13.97 -4.45
C VAL A 82 -17.29 -15.35 -4.78
N GLN A 83 -16.92 -15.61 -6.04
CA GLN A 83 -16.41 -16.91 -6.48
C GLN A 83 -15.07 -17.31 -5.86
N LYS A 84 -14.34 -16.39 -5.22
CA LYS A 84 -12.93 -16.58 -4.85
C LYS A 84 -12.57 -16.41 -3.41
N SER A 85 -13.27 -15.57 -2.71
CA SER A 85 -12.73 -14.98 -1.48
C SER A 85 -13.38 -15.50 -0.21
N GLY A 86 -14.26 -16.50 -0.32
CA GLY A 86 -15.00 -17.04 0.82
C GLY A 86 -16.00 -16.04 1.42
N ASP A 87 -16.79 -16.50 2.38
CA ASP A 87 -17.89 -15.72 2.99
C ASP A 87 -17.42 -14.46 3.73
N GLU A 88 -16.17 -14.42 4.17
CA GLU A 88 -15.62 -13.31 4.94
C GLU A 88 -15.52 -12.01 4.10
N ILE A 89 -15.06 -12.10 2.84
CA ILE A 89 -14.96 -10.93 1.96
C ILE A 89 -16.33 -10.43 1.52
N VAL A 90 -17.28 -11.33 1.31
CA VAL A 90 -18.64 -10.95 0.90
C VAL A 90 -19.27 -9.98 1.90
N ASN A 91 -19.05 -10.19 3.19
CA ASN A 91 -19.54 -9.31 4.26
C ASN A 91 -18.81 -7.95 4.32
N GLN A 92 -17.70 -7.81 3.60
CA GLN A 92 -16.88 -6.58 3.59
C GLN A 92 -17.04 -5.78 2.28
N LEU A 93 -17.91 -6.21 1.37
CA LEU A 93 -18.12 -5.53 0.10
C LEU A 93 -18.98 -4.26 0.23
N TYR A 94 -18.59 -3.21 -0.49
CA TYR A 94 -19.47 -2.09 -0.82
C TYR A 94 -20.25 -2.45 -2.09
N SER A 95 -21.35 -3.17 -1.95
CA SER A 95 -22.17 -3.67 -3.07
C SER A 95 -23.47 -2.93 -3.19
N PHE A 96 -23.96 -2.79 -4.43
CA PHE A 96 -25.25 -2.20 -4.77
C PHE A 96 -25.71 -2.64 -6.16
N THR A 97 -26.99 -2.43 -6.45
CA THR A 97 -27.54 -2.61 -7.80
C THR A 97 -27.40 -1.32 -8.59
N ASP A 98 -26.76 -1.39 -9.76
CA ASP A 98 -26.64 -0.23 -10.64
C ASP A 98 -27.95 0.05 -11.42
N LYS A 99 -27.98 1.15 -12.18
CA LYS A 99 -29.17 1.52 -12.99
C LYS A 99 -29.49 0.54 -14.13
N GLY A 100 -28.61 -0.39 -14.41
CA GLY A 100 -28.79 -1.46 -15.40
C GLY A 100 -29.11 -2.80 -14.76
N ASP A 101 -29.60 -2.81 -13.51
CA ASP A 101 -29.96 -3.98 -12.71
C ASP A 101 -28.81 -4.99 -12.50
N ARG A 102 -27.55 -4.52 -12.57
CA ARG A 102 -26.37 -5.35 -12.32
C ARG A 102 -25.95 -5.23 -10.88
N GLN A 103 -25.64 -6.39 -10.24
CA GLN A 103 -25.02 -6.43 -8.93
C GLN A 103 -23.54 -6.08 -9.07
N VAL A 104 -23.12 -5.00 -8.47
CA VAL A 104 -21.76 -4.47 -8.58
C VAL A 104 -21.17 -4.19 -7.19
N SER A 105 -19.85 -4.18 -7.10
CA SER A 105 -19.12 -3.84 -5.89
C SER A 105 -17.92 -2.96 -6.16
N LEU A 106 -17.64 -2.03 -5.25
CA LEU A 106 -16.32 -1.40 -5.20
C LEU A 106 -15.26 -2.46 -4.85
N ARG A 107 -14.13 -2.41 -5.54
CA ARG A 107 -13.04 -3.40 -5.40
C ARG A 107 -12.46 -3.44 -3.97
N PRO A 108 -12.54 -4.58 -3.25
CA PRO A 108 -11.92 -4.75 -1.93
C PRO A 108 -10.44 -5.12 -2.02
N GLU A 109 -10.02 -5.66 -3.16
CA GLU A 109 -8.67 -6.08 -3.52
C GLU A 109 -8.46 -6.01 -5.04
N MET A 110 -7.20 -6.04 -5.50
CA MET A 110 -6.88 -5.90 -6.92
C MET A 110 -6.68 -7.23 -7.65
N THR A 111 -6.30 -8.27 -6.93
CA THR A 111 -5.92 -9.56 -7.51
C THR A 111 -7.00 -10.21 -8.39
N PRO A 112 -8.31 -10.18 -8.06
CA PRO A 112 -9.36 -10.66 -8.94
C PRO A 112 -9.46 -9.87 -10.26
N SER A 113 -9.32 -8.54 -10.21
CA SER A 113 -9.31 -7.71 -11.42
C SER A 113 -8.09 -8.01 -12.29
N LEU A 114 -6.91 -8.20 -11.69
CA LEU A 114 -5.70 -8.64 -12.41
C LEU A 114 -5.95 -9.97 -13.12
N ALA A 115 -6.49 -10.96 -12.42
CA ALA A 115 -6.78 -12.28 -12.98
C ALA A 115 -7.75 -12.19 -14.17
N ARG A 116 -8.81 -11.36 -14.07
CA ARG A 116 -9.76 -11.12 -15.16
C ARG A 116 -9.08 -10.47 -16.37
N ILE A 117 -8.22 -9.46 -16.15
CA ILE A 117 -7.49 -8.78 -17.23
C ILE A 117 -6.54 -9.76 -17.94
N LEU A 118 -5.80 -10.57 -17.19
CA LEU A 118 -4.85 -11.54 -17.72
C LEU A 118 -5.54 -12.74 -18.37
N GLY A 119 -6.66 -13.20 -17.83
CA GLY A 119 -7.46 -14.27 -18.43
C GLY A 119 -7.81 -13.97 -19.90
N ALA A 120 -8.06 -12.70 -20.22
CA ALA A 120 -8.36 -12.27 -21.58
C ALA A 120 -7.11 -12.05 -22.48
N ARG A 121 -5.91 -11.86 -21.92
CA ARG A 121 -4.74 -11.35 -22.67
C ARG A 121 -3.48 -12.19 -22.55
N SER A 122 -3.34 -13.03 -21.53
CA SER A 122 -2.08 -13.69 -21.18
C SER A 122 -1.49 -14.58 -22.28
N ARG A 123 -2.33 -15.18 -23.13
CA ARG A 123 -1.87 -16.08 -24.23
C ARG A 123 -0.87 -15.43 -25.18
N GLY A 124 -1.05 -14.14 -25.49
CA GLY A 124 -0.18 -13.40 -26.41
C GLY A 124 0.99 -12.68 -25.75
N MET A 125 1.16 -12.81 -24.43
CA MET A 125 2.19 -12.09 -23.69
C MET A 125 3.41 -12.97 -23.39
N SER A 126 4.61 -12.40 -23.47
CA SER A 126 5.83 -13.05 -23.00
C SER A 126 5.80 -13.24 -21.48
N LYS A 127 6.33 -14.37 -20.99
CA LYS A 127 6.45 -14.69 -19.56
C LYS A 127 7.92 -14.57 -19.13
N PRO A 128 8.17 -14.23 -17.86
CA PRO A 128 7.20 -13.82 -16.85
C PRO A 128 6.62 -12.43 -17.11
N ILE A 129 5.32 -12.26 -16.76
CA ILE A 129 4.65 -10.96 -16.76
C ILE A 129 4.92 -10.30 -15.40
N ARG A 130 5.44 -9.06 -15.41
CA ARG A 130 5.77 -8.28 -14.21
C ARG A 130 4.93 -7.02 -14.21
N TRP A 131 3.88 -7.01 -13.41
CA TRP A 131 2.94 -5.90 -13.34
C TRP A 131 2.78 -5.39 -11.92
N PHE A 132 2.49 -4.08 -11.77
CA PHE A 132 2.13 -3.48 -10.50
C PHE A 132 0.99 -2.47 -10.66
N SER A 133 0.25 -2.22 -9.59
CA SER A 133 -0.80 -1.20 -9.54
C SER A 133 -0.86 -0.52 -8.18
N LEU A 134 -1.45 0.69 -8.15
CA LEU A 134 -1.63 1.51 -6.94
C LEU A 134 -3.12 1.88 -6.75
N PRO A 135 -4.02 0.89 -6.70
CA PRO A 135 -5.45 1.14 -6.61
C PRO A 135 -5.86 1.71 -5.24
N GLN A 136 -6.92 2.50 -5.23
CA GLN A 136 -7.74 2.68 -4.03
C GLN A 136 -8.67 1.49 -3.88
N LEU A 137 -8.69 0.89 -2.70
CA LEU A 137 -9.48 -0.28 -2.32
C LEU A 137 -10.47 0.08 -1.22
N PHE A 138 -11.59 -0.66 -1.16
CA PHE A 138 -12.71 -0.35 -0.30
C PHE A 138 -13.18 -1.59 0.44
N ARG A 139 -13.23 -1.53 1.79
CA ARG A 139 -13.71 -2.63 2.64
C ARG A 139 -14.65 -2.13 3.71
N TYR A 140 -15.86 -2.68 3.76
CA TYR A 140 -16.82 -2.36 4.80
C TYR A 140 -16.49 -3.12 6.08
N GLU A 141 -15.42 -2.70 6.74
CA GLU A 141 -14.94 -3.29 7.98
C GLU A 141 -15.14 -2.35 9.17
N ARG A 142 -15.13 -2.92 10.38
CA ARG A 142 -15.10 -2.12 11.60
C ARG A 142 -13.77 -1.37 11.67
N GLN A 143 -13.87 -0.06 11.86
CA GLN A 143 -12.72 0.84 11.94
C GLN A 143 -11.85 0.50 13.15
N GLN A 144 -10.53 0.41 12.94
CA GLN A 144 -9.51 0.15 13.96
C GLN A 144 -8.23 0.88 13.58
N ARG A 145 -7.26 1.00 14.52
CA ARG A 145 -5.92 1.52 14.20
C ARG A 145 -5.30 0.71 13.04
N GLY A 146 -4.79 1.40 12.02
CA GLY A 146 -4.23 0.77 10.82
C GLY A 146 -5.27 0.15 9.87
N ARG A 147 -6.60 0.28 10.12
CA ARG A 147 -7.66 -0.28 9.29
C ARG A 147 -8.79 0.71 9.07
N LEU A 148 -8.87 1.23 7.86
CA LEU A 148 -9.89 2.15 7.38
C LEU A 148 -10.84 1.44 6.40
N LYS A 149 -11.91 2.11 6.01
CA LYS A 149 -12.85 1.60 5.01
C LYS A 149 -12.37 1.84 3.57
N GLU A 150 -11.34 2.64 3.39
CA GLU A 150 -10.60 2.82 2.15
C GLU A 150 -9.09 2.88 2.43
N HIS A 151 -8.30 2.42 1.49
CA HIS A 151 -6.84 2.54 1.53
C HIS A 151 -6.27 2.47 0.12
N PHE A 152 -5.08 3.03 -0.07
CA PHE A 152 -4.28 2.78 -1.26
C PHE A 152 -3.36 1.59 -1.00
N GLN A 153 -3.19 0.75 -2.01
CA GLN A 153 -2.38 -0.44 -1.87
C GLN A 153 -1.45 -0.59 -3.07
N TRP A 154 -0.18 -0.85 -2.80
CA TRP A 154 0.75 -1.28 -3.83
C TRP A 154 0.61 -2.78 -4.02
N ASN A 155 0.12 -3.16 -5.19
CA ASN A 155 0.03 -4.56 -5.63
C ASN A 155 1.12 -4.81 -6.66
N VAL A 156 1.91 -5.85 -6.46
CA VAL A 156 3.02 -6.24 -7.36
C VAL A 156 2.93 -7.72 -7.60
N ASP A 157 2.95 -8.13 -8.87
CA ASP A 157 2.71 -9.51 -9.26
C ASP A 157 3.69 -9.96 -10.36
N VAL A 158 4.24 -11.18 -10.20
CA VAL A 158 4.97 -11.92 -11.23
C VAL A 158 4.13 -13.12 -11.64
N ILE A 159 3.80 -13.23 -12.92
CA ILE A 159 2.91 -14.26 -13.44
C ILE A 159 3.60 -15.05 -14.54
N GLY A 160 3.47 -16.38 -14.50
CA GLY A 160 4.05 -17.30 -15.48
C GLY A 160 5.45 -17.78 -15.13
N GLU A 161 5.90 -17.68 -13.87
CA GLU A 161 7.14 -18.24 -13.34
C GLU A 161 6.87 -19.07 -12.08
N ALA A 162 7.19 -20.36 -12.14
CA ALA A 162 6.94 -21.32 -11.06
C ALA A 162 8.09 -21.43 -10.04
N GLY A 163 9.28 -20.96 -10.41
CA GLY A 163 10.49 -21.12 -9.62
C GLY A 163 10.59 -20.16 -8.44
N LEU A 164 11.34 -20.56 -7.42
CA LEU A 164 11.61 -19.78 -6.20
C LEU A 164 12.27 -18.41 -6.46
N ALA A 165 12.84 -18.22 -7.65
CA ALA A 165 13.42 -16.94 -8.05
C ALA A 165 12.34 -15.84 -8.09
N ALA A 166 11.13 -16.15 -8.55
CA ALA A 166 10.02 -15.20 -8.55
C ALA A 166 9.58 -14.85 -7.13
N ASP A 167 9.52 -15.82 -6.22
CA ASP A 167 9.15 -15.60 -4.82
C ASP A 167 10.18 -14.71 -4.10
N ALA A 168 11.47 -14.96 -4.31
CA ALA A 168 12.55 -14.15 -3.76
C ALA A 168 12.54 -12.73 -4.34
N GLU A 169 12.33 -12.58 -5.66
CA GLU A 169 12.21 -11.28 -6.34
C GLU A 169 11.04 -10.45 -5.76
N ILE A 170 9.87 -11.06 -5.61
CA ILE A 170 8.68 -10.39 -5.06
C ILE A 170 8.90 -9.92 -3.63
N LEU A 171 9.53 -10.73 -2.78
CA LEU A 171 9.85 -10.31 -1.42
C LEU A 171 10.93 -9.22 -1.41
N ALA A 172 11.93 -9.29 -2.28
CA ALA A 172 12.95 -8.26 -2.44
C ALA A 172 12.32 -6.90 -2.83
N VAL A 173 11.37 -6.89 -3.77
CA VAL A 173 10.61 -5.68 -4.14
C VAL A 173 9.87 -5.10 -2.94
N ALA A 174 9.21 -5.94 -2.12
CA ALA A 174 8.49 -5.48 -0.94
C ALA A 174 9.43 -4.87 0.11
N ILE A 175 10.59 -5.50 0.38
CA ILE A 175 11.61 -4.99 1.29
C ILE A 175 12.17 -3.67 0.77
N ASP A 176 12.55 -3.58 -0.50
CA ASP A 176 13.12 -2.37 -1.10
C ASP A 176 12.09 -1.23 -1.16
N GLY A 177 10.79 -1.54 -1.23
CA GLY A 177 9.73 -0.55 -1.11
C GLY A 177 9.74 0.20 0.22
N LEU A 178 10.07 -0.47 1.32
CA LEU A 178 10.23 0.14 2.64
C LEU A 178 11.58 0.84 2.79
N ARG A 179 12.66 0.24 2.27
CA ARG A 179 14.01 0.83 2.28
C ARG A 179 14.08 2.14 1.49
N GLU A 180 13.34 2.25 0.38
CA GLU A 180 13.24 3.49 -0.42
C GLU A 180 12.64 4.66 0.37
N LEU A 181 11.86 4.37 1.40
CA LEU A 181 11.27 5.34 2.33
C LEU A 181 12.15 5.63 3.55
N GLY A 182 13.38 5.07 3.60
CA GLY A 182 14.35 5.29 4.67
C GLY A 182 14.25 4.33 5.85
N LEU A 183 13.40 3.30 5.76
CA LEU A 183 13.29 2.25 6.78
C LEU A 183 14.43 1.23 6.65
N THR A 184 14.88 0.69 7.78
CA THR A 184 16.01 -0.24 7.90
C THR A 184 15.59 -1.57 8.53
N SER A 185 16.53 -2.51 8.64
CA SER A 185 16.30 -3.78 9.34
C SER A 185 16.00 -3.62 10.84
N GLU A 186 16.30 -2.46 11.41
CA GLU A 186 15.91 -2.12 12.80
C GLU A 186 14.43 -1.73 12.92
N ASP A 187 13.80 -1.35 11.81
CA ASP A 187 12.42 -0.84 11.79
C ASP A 187 11.40 -1.92 11.46
N PHE A 188 11.74 -2.84 10.57
CA PHE A 188 10.80 -3.86 10.10
C PHE A 188 11.45 -5.21 9.83
N VAL A 189 10.61 -6.24 9.75
CA VAL A 189 10.99 -7.62 9.46
C VAL A 189 9.99 -8.26 8.51
N ALA A 190 10.48 -9.06 7.57
CA ALA A 190 9.69 -9.94 6.72
C ALA A 190 9.68 -11.35 7.36
N ARG A 191 8.53 -11.77 7.88
CA ARG A 191 8.34 -13.14 8.35
C ARG A 191 7.86 -13.99 7.20
N VAL A 192 8.55 -15.11 7.00
CA VAL A 192 8.36 -15.98 5.83
C VAL A 192 8.05 -17.41 6.25
N SER A 193 7.21 -18.07 5.43
CA SER A 193 6.85 -19.49 5.57
C SER A 193 6.62 -20.10 4.19
N ASP A 194 6.46 -21.41 4.10
CA ASP A 194 5.99 -22.10 2.89
C ASP A 194 4.82 -23.02 3.24
N ARG A 195 3.65 -22.80 2.62
CA ARG A 195 2.43 -23.60 2.88
C ARG A 195 2.59 -25.06 2.53
N ARG A 196 3.42 -25.40 1.53
CA ARG A 196 3.71 -26.79 1.16
C ARG A 196 4.53 -27.48 2.24
N LEU A 197 5.51 -26.77 2.82
CA LEU A 197 6.26 -27.27 3.96
C LEU A 197 5.32 -27.48 5.17
N VAL A 198 4.55 -26.46 5.54
CA VAL A 198 3.61 -26.56 6.67
C VAL A 198 2.61 -27.68 6.47
N GLN A 199 2.08 -27.87 5.25
CA GLN A 199 1.17 -28.97 4.94
C GLN A 199 1.82 -30.32 5.21
N VAL A 200 3.05 -30.54 4.69
CA VAL A 200 3.77 -31.81 4.91
C VAL A 200 4.07 -32.03 6.41
N LEU A 201 4.43 -30.98 7.13
CA LEU A 201 4.63 -31.05 8.58
C LEU A 201 3.35 -31.51 9.30
N LEU A 202 2.21 -30.93 8.95
CA LEU A 202 0.91 -31.30 9.52
C LEU A 202 0.51 -32.76 9.19
N GLU A 203 0.76 -33.21 7.96
CA GLU A 203 0.52 -34.59 7.55
C GLU A 203 1.38 -35.59 8.35
N VAL A 204 2.66 -35.25 8.58
CA VAL A 204 3.61 -36.10 9.32
C VAL A 204 3.23 -36.21 10.80
N VAL A 205 2.70 -35.16 11.42
CA VAL A 205 2.20 -35.23 12.80
C VAL A 205 0.82 -35.87 12.89
N GLY A 206 0.21 -36.29 11.78
CA GLY A 206 -1.02 -37.05 11.75
C GLY A 206 -2.30 -36.25 11.52
N VAL A 207 -2.20 -35.00 11.05
CA VAL A 207 -3.39 -34.22 10.64
C VAL A 207 -3.98 -34.84 9.36
N PRO A 208 -5.27 -35.20 9.34
CA PRO A 208 -5.94 -35.70 8.14
C PRO A 208 -5.93 -34.65 7.01
N GLU A 209 -5.83 -35.08 5.75
CA GLU A 209 -5.76 -34.21 4.58
C GLU A 209 -6.94 -33.23 4.50
N ASP A 210 -8.14 -33.68 4.80
CA ASP A 210 -9.36 -32.87 4.82
C ASP A 210 -9.43 -31.86 5.98
N ALA A 211 -8.64 -32.07 7.05
CA ALA A 211 -8.54 -31.17 8.19
C ALA A 211 -7.43 -30.12 8.04
N VAL A 212 -6.48 -30.26 7.09
CA VAL A 212 -5.35 -29.34 6.92
C VAL A 212 -5.81 -27.90 6.72
N ALA A 213 -6.80 -27.66 5.86
CA ALA A 213 -7.31 -26.30 5.60
C ALA A 213 -7.91 -25.66 6.87
N GLY A 214 -8.67 -26.43 7.65
CA GLY A 214 -9.22 -25.99 8.94
C GLY A 214 -8.11 -25.70 9.96
N THR A 215 -7.09 -26.55 10.02
CA THR A 215 -5.92 -26.37 10.90
C THR A 215 -5.18 -25.08 10.58
N LEU A 216 -4.92 -24.80 9.30
CA LEU A 216 -4.29 -23.54 8.87
C LEU A 216 -5.14 -22.31 9.23
N ALA A 217 -6.47 -22.38 9.06
CA ALA A 217 -7.38 -21.29 9.43
C ALA A 217 -7.43 -21.03 10.94
N ILE A 218 -7.24 -22.06 11.76
CA ILE A 218 -7.13 -21.94 13.22
C ILE A 218 -5.74 -21.39 13.59
N ALA A 219 -4.66 -21.91 12.98
CA ALA A 219 -3.29 -21.49 13.21
C ALA A 219 -3.07 -19.99 12.86
N ASP A 220 -3.75 -19.44 11.86
CA ASP A 220 -3.73 -18.00 11.52
C ASP A 220 -4.16 -17.09 12.70
N LYS A 221 -4.78 -17.66 13.73
CA LYS A 221 -5.16 -16.93 14.94
C LYS A 221 -4.05 -16.89 16.00
N LEU A 222 -2.96 -17.66 15.83
CA LEU A 222 -1.77 -17.58 16.69
C LEU A 222 -1.17 -16.16 16.65
N GLY A 223 -0.71 -15.69 17.79
CA GLY A 223 -0.25 -14.31 17.94
C GLY A 223 -1.36 -13.26 18.15
N ARG A 224 -2.63 -13.60 17.78
CA ARG A 224 -3.81 -12.76 18.04
C ARG A 224 -4.67 -13.31 19.17
N LYS A 225 -4.60 -14.60 19.44
CA LYS A 225 -5.27 -15.29 20.54
C LYS A 225 -4.23 -16.04 21.39
N PRO A 226 -4.52 -16.28 22.67
CA PRO A 226 -3.71 -17.15 23.49
C PRO A 226 -3.60 -18.57 22.89
N GLU A 227 -2.46 -19.21 23.05
CA GLU A 227 -2.19 -20.57 22.55
C GLU A 227 -3.22 -21.60 23.08
N SER A 228 -3.61 -21.46 24.35
CA SER A 228 -4.67 -22.29 24.96
C SER A 228 -6.01 -22.19 24.20
N SER A 229 -6.39 -20.99 23.76
CA SER A 229 -7.61 -20.81 22.96
C SER A 229 -7.49 -21.43 21.57
N VAL A 230 -6.30 -21.38 20.96
CA VAL A 230 -6.06 -22.03 19.66
C VAL A 230 -6.12 -23.55 19.82
N ARG A 231 -5.51 -24.10 20.88
CA ARG A 231 -5.62 -25.53 21.22
C ARG A 231 -7.08 -25.97 21.40
N GLU A 232 -7.86 -25.23 22.20
CA GLU A 232 -9.28 -25.49 22.38
C GLU A 232 -10.04 -25.53 21.05
N MET A 233 -9.73 -24.62 20.12
CA MET A 233 -10.35 -24.62 18.79
C MET A 233 -9.95 -25.83 17.95
N LEU A 234 -8.69 -26.30 17.99
CA LEU A 234 -8.26 -27.53 17.31
C LEU A 234 -9.04 -28.75 17.80
N VAL A 235 -9.26 -28.85 19.12
CA VAL A 235 -10.01 -29.95 19.74
C VAL A 235 -11.50 -29.81 19.43
N ALA A 236 -12.12 -28.67 19.66
CA ALA A 236 -13.56 -28.46 19.57
C ALA A 236 -14.09 -28.41 18.13
N ASP A 237 -13.38 -27.68 17.24
CA ASP A 237 -13.87 -27.42 15.89
C ASP A 237 -13.45 -28.52 14.90
N LEU A 238 -12.25 -29.16 15.11
CA LEU A 238 -11.72 -30.19 14.21
C LEU A 238 -11.75 -31.59 14.82
N GLY A 239 -12.13 -31.75 16.09
CA GLY A 239 -12.22 -33.05 16.76
C GLY A 239 -10.85 -33.69 17.04
N PHE A 240 -9.77 -32.94 17.12
CA PHE A 240 -8.43 -33.47 17.40
C PHE A 240 -8.35 -33.99 18.84
N SER A 241 -7.51 -35.01 19.05
CA SER A 241 -7.10 -35.38 20.41
C SER A 241 -6.23 -34.29 21.03
N ASP A 242 -6.16 -34.24 22.33
CA ASP A 242 -5.27 -33.30 23.03
C ASP A 242 -3.81 -33.44 22.59
N ASP A 243 -3.34 -34.66 22.39
CA ASP A 243 -1.98 -34.96 21.94
C ASP A 243 -1.72 -34.45 20.52
N LEU A 244 -2.66 -34.62 19.58
CA LEU A 244 -2.51 -34.10 18.22
C LEU A 244 -2.54 -32.59 18.20
N ALA A 245 -3.41 -31.96 18.99
CA ALA A 245 -3.46 -30.50 19.10
C ALA A 245 -2.14 -29.92 19.65
N GLU A 246 -1.50 -30.58 20.62
CA GLU A 246 -0.18 -30.19 21.13
C GLU A 246 0.93 -30.36 20.08
N GLN A 247 0.94 -31.45 19.33
CA GLN A 247 1.89 -31.66 18.24
C GLN A 247 1.74 -30.62 17.13
N VAL A 248 0.50 -30.28 16.75
CA VAL A 248 0.23 -29.20 15.78
C VAL A 248 0.73 -27.86 16.28
N LEU A 249 0.50 -27.52 17.56
CA LEU A 249 1.02 -26.29 18.15
C LEU A 249 2.55 -26.29 18.19
N ALA A 250 3.19 -27.40 18.53
CA ALA A 250 4.64 -27.53 18.54
C ALA A 250 5.26 -27.23 17.17
N VAL A 251 4.62 -27.63 16.06
CA VAL A 251 5.05 -27.29 14.70
C VAL A 251 5.03 -25.78 14.48
N PHE A 252 3.94 -25.11 14.82
CA PHE A 252 3.80 -23.67 14.57
C PHE A 252 4.64 -22.78 15.52
N LEU A 253 4.91 -23.28 16.72
CA LEU A 253 5.65 -22.55 17.76
C LEU A 253 7.13 -22.86 17.76
N ALA A 254 7.63 -23.74 16.90
CA ALA A 254 9.04 -24.04 16.76
C ALA A 254 9.82 -22.74 16.46
N PRO A 255 10.86 -22.42 17.25
CA PRO A 255 11.65 -21.18 17.07
C PRO A 255 12.40 -21.16 15.74
N SER A 256 12.83 -22.32 15.25
CA SER A 256 13.47 -22.51 13.95
C SER A 256 13.06 -23.87 13.35
N LEU A 257 13.41 -24.11 12.09
CA LEU A 257 13.13 -25.40 11.43
C LEU A 257 13.96 -26.54 12.05
N GLU A 258 15.11 -26.23 12.59
CA GLU A 258 16.02 -27.17 13.26
C GLU A 258 15.51 -27.60 14.64
N ASP A 259 14.61 -26.83 15.25
CA ASP A 259 13.98 -27.14 16.56
C ASP A 259 12.73 -28.03 16.41
N LEU A 260 12.35 -28.41 15.19
CA LEU A 260 11.30 -29.40 14.98
C LEU A 260 11.71 -30.79 15.49
N ASP A 261 10.73 -31.60 15.89
CA ASP A 261 10.99 -32.95 16.38
C ASP A 261 11.82 -33.78 15.38
N VAL A 262 12.79 -34.55 15.91
CA VAL A 262 13.69 -35.39 15.10
C VAL A 262 12.93 -36.39 14.24
N GLN A 263 11.78 -36.90 14.71
CA GLN A 263 10.95 -37.82 13.91
C GLN A 263 10.34 -37.10 12.71
N ILE A 264 9.91 -35.84 12.86
CA ILE A 264 9.43 -35.01 11.78
C ILE A 264 10.55 -34.73 10.77
N LEU A 265 11.74 -34.33 11.26
CA LEU A 265 12.91 -34.03 10.42
C LEU A 265 13.44 -35.26 9.66
N SER A 266 13.17 -36.49 10.16
CA SER A 266 13.56 -37.73 9.49
C SER A 266 12.71 -38.10 8.29
N ASP A 267 11.53 -37.49 8.11
CA ASP A 267 10.68 -37.73 6.93
C ASP A 267 11.31 -37.08 5.68
N SER A 268 11.50 -37.88 4.62
CA SER A 268 12.14 -37.41 3.39
C SER A 268 11.40 -36.28 2.70
N ARG A 269 10.06 -36.24 2.79
CA ARG A 269 9.22 -35.17 2.23
C ARG A 269 9.47 -33.84 2.95
N VAL A 270 9.61 -33.89 4.30
CA VAL A 270 9.97 -32.72 5.11
C VAL A 270 11.35 -32.21 4.73
N SER A 271 12.37 -33.10 4.68
CA SER A 271 13.74 -32.73 4.30
C SER A 271 13.82 -32.07 2.93
N GLU A 272 13.07 -32.59 1.94
CA GLU A 272 13.00 -31.99 0.59
C GLU A 272 12.42 -30.57 0.64
N ARG A 273 11.34 -30.37 1.38
CA ARG A 273 10.68 -29.06 1.52
C ARG A 273 11.53 -28.05 2.29
N ILE A 274 12.20 -28.47 3.35
CA ILE A 274 13.16 -27.62 4.07
C ILE A 274 14.30 -27.21 3.15
N THR A 275 14.87 -28.15 2.37
CA THR A 275 15.92 -27.83 1.40
C THR A 275 15.46 -26.77 0.39
N SER A 276 14.28 -26.96 -0.20
CA SER A 276 13.68 -25.99 -1.13
C SER A 276 13.44 -24.62 -0.47
N PHE A 277 12.98 -24.60 0.77
CA PHE A 277 12.74 -23.36 1.50
C PHE A 277 14.05 -22.65 1.86
N HIS A 278 15.10 -23.40 2.23
CA HIS A 278 16.45 -22.85 2.44
C HIS A 278 17.03 -22.23 1.17
N GLU A 279 16.77 -22.81 -0.04
CA GLU A 279 17.16 -22.20 -1.30
C GLU A 279 16.48 -20.84 -1.53
N PHE A 280 15.21 -20.69 -1.13
CA PHE A 280 14.52 -19.41 -1.19
C PHE A 280 15.18 -18.37 -0.27
N VAL A 281 15.46 -18.73 0.99
CA VAL A 281 16.14 -17.84 1.94
C VAL A 281 17.56 -17.52 1.49
N ALA A 282 18.30 -18.48 0.95
CA ALA A 282 19.64 -18.28 0.41
C ALA A 282 19.69 -17.25 -0.73
N ARG A 283 18.64 -17.19 -1.59
CA ARG A 283 18.54 -16.16 -2.64
C ARG A 283 18.41 -14.76 -2.05
N LEU A 284 17.62 -14.59 -1.00
CA LEU A 284 17.48 -13.31 -0.30
C LEU A 284 18.78 -12.89 0.40
N ASN A 285 19.50 -13.85 0.98
CA ASN A 285 20.84 -13.62 1.53
C ASN A 285 21.82 -13.16 0.45
N ALA A 286 21.82 -13.80 -0.72
CA ALA A 286 22.65 -13.42 -1.87
C ALA A 286 22.32 -12.03 -2.42
N MET A 287 21.06 -11.55 -2.26
CA MET A 287 20.65 -10.18 -2.58
C MET A 287 21.04 -9.17 -1.47
N GLY A 288 21.65 -9.62 -0.36
CA GLY A 288 21.97 -8.76 0.79
C GLY A 288 20.77 -8.38 1.66
N LEU A 289 19.69 -9.18 1.59
CA LEU A 289 18.42 -8.88 2.28
C LEU A 289 18.16 -9.79 3.50
N GLY A 290 19.12 -10.66 3.86
CA GLY A 290 18.95 -11.66 4.93
C GLY A 290 18.59 -11.07 6.28
N GLU A 291 19.14 -9.90 6.62
CA GLU A 291 18.86 -9.22 7.90
C GLU A 291 17.40 -8.77 8.08
N TYR A 292 16.66 -8.69 6.95
CA TYR A 292 15.23 -8.34 6.95
C TYR A 292 14.33 -9.57 7.08
N VAL A 293 14.84 -10.81 7.03
CA VAL A 293 14.05 -12.02 6.88
C VAL A 293 14.12 -12.89 8.13
N GLU A 294 12.98 -13.31 8.63
CA GLU A 294 12.82 -14.28 9.72
C GLU A 294 11.87 -15.39 9.27
N VAL A 295 12.24 -16.65 9.54
CA VAL A 295 11.36 -17.81 9.33
C VAL A 295 10.34 -17.86 10.46
N ASP A 296 9.05 -17.93 10.11
CA ASP A 296 7.97 -18.02 11.09
C ASP A 296 6.81 -18.86 10.49
N LEU A 297 6.70 -20.12 10.93
CA LEU A 297 5.68 -21.05 10.45
C LEU A 297 4.25 -20.63 10.79
N LYS A 298 4.04 -19.66 11.70
CA LYS A 298 2.72 -19.07 12.00
C LYS A 298 2.19 -18.22 10.85
N ILE A 299 3.05 -17.84 9.90
CA ILE A 299 2.64 -17.08 8.73
C ILE A 299 2.01 -18.05 7.72
N VAL A 300 0.73 -18.33 7.89
CA VAL A 300 -0.03 -19.22 6.98
C VAL A 300 -0.96 -18.46 6.05
N ARG A 301 -1.23 -17.18 6.33
CA ARG A 301 -2.15 -16.28 5.58
C ARG A 301 -3.56 -16.84 5.45
N GLY A 302 -4.56 -16.07 5.85
CA GLY A 302 -5.98 -16.48 5.84
C GLY A 302 -6.61 -16.69 4.46
N LEU A 303 -5.95 -16.27 3.36
CA LEU A 303 -6.50 -16.41 2.02
C LEU A 303 -6.24 -17.83 1.48
N ALA A 304 -7.32 -18.55 1.17
CA ALA A 304 -7.29 -19.95 0.76
C ALA A 304 -6.53 -20.22 -0.56
N TYR A 305 -6.25 -19.19 -1.35
CA TYR A 305 -5.63 -19.34 -2.67
C TYR A 305 -4.09 -19.44 -2.68
N TYR A 306 -3.40 -19.22 -1.56
CA TYR A 306 -1.94 -19.37 -1.52
C TYR A 306 -1.51 -20.83 -1.59
N THR A 307 -0.46 -21.10 -2.40
CA THR A 307 -0.01 -22.46 -2.77
C THR A 307 1.46 -22.74 -2.48
N GLY A 308 2.22 -21.82 -1.96
CA GLY A 308 3.66 -21.97 -1.72
C GLY A 308 4.19 -20.99 -0.69
N VAL A 309 5.32 -20.33 -1.00
CA VAL A 309 5.90 -19.30 -0.14
C VAL A 309 4.87 -18.23 0.20
N VAL A 310 4.80 -17.86 1.46
CA VAL A 310 3.99 -16.77 1.99
C VAL A 310 4.83 -15.91 2.92
N PHE A 311 4.48 -14.63 2.99
CA PHE A 311 5.21 -13.69 3.85
C PHE A 311 4.32 -12.54 4.33
N GLU A 312 4.71 -11.96 5.45
CA GLU A 312 4.17 -10.70 5.96
C GLU A 312 5.31 -9.83 6.50
N LEU A 313 5.21 -8.52 6.24
CA LEU A 313 6.13 -7.53 6.77
C LEU A 313 5.51 -6.84 7.99
N PHE A 314 6.24 -6.83 9.09
CA PHE A 314 5.81 -6.27 10.37
C PHE A 314 6.78 -5.19 10.86
N ASP A 315 6.25 -4.24 11.61
CA ASP A 315 7.05 -3.40 12.50
C ASP A 315 7.76 -4.25 13.54
N ARG A 316 9.08 -4.06 13.73
CA ARG A 316 9.85 -4.83 14.73
C ARG A 316 9.42 -4.58 16.16
N ARG A 317 8.82 -3.44 16.46
CA ARG A 317 8.27 -3.16 17.81
C ARG A 317 6.99 -3.94 18.08
N GLY A 318 6.35 -4.48 17.05
CA GLY A 318 5.13 -5.27 17.15
C GLY A 318 3.88 -4.48 17.54
N GLU A 319 3.92 -3.15 17.41
CA GLU A 319 2.83 -2.25 17.79
C GLU A 319 1.80 -2.07 16.67
N LEU A 320 2.22 -2.32 15.43
CA LEU A 320 1.40 -2.16 14.24
C LEU A 320 0.95 -3.51 13.67
N ARG A 321 -0.09 -3.46 12.84
CA ARG A 321 -0.50 -4.61 12.02
C ARG A 321 0.52 -4.86 10.92
N ALA A 322 0.34 -5.99 10.19
CA ALA A 322 1.13 -6.25 9.01
C ALA A 322 1.06 -5.07 8.02
N ILE A 323 2.23 -4.57 7.62
CA ILE A 323 2.41 -3.48 6.67
C ILE A 323 2.13 -3.99 5.25
N CYS A 324 2.60 -5.21 4.98
CA CYS A 324 2.55 -5.87 3.69
C CYS A 324 2.26 -7.34 3.88
N GLY A 325 1.65 -7.96 2.89
CA GLY A 325 1.50 -9.39 2.88
C GLY A 325 1.36 -9.94 1.47
N GLY A 326 2.00 -11.09 1.23
CA GLY A 326 2.07 -11.70 -0.08
C GLY A 326 2.36 -13.19 -0.05
N GLY A 327 2.55 -13.75 -1.23
CA GLY A 327 2.92 -15.14 -1.44
C GLY A 327 2.53 -15.67 -2.81
N ARG A 328 2.75 -16.98 -3.01
CA ARG A 328 2.49 -17.70 -4.25
C ARG A 328 1.04 -18.17 -4.34
N TYR A 329 0.43 -18.00 -5.51
CA TYR A 329 -0.97 -18.35 -5.80
C TYR A 329 -1.12 -18.91 -7.22
N ASP A 330 -0.76 -20.15 -7.43
CA ASP A 330 -0.63 -20.77 -8.75
C ASP A 330 -1.95 -21.06 -9.46
N ARG A 331 -3.08 -21.06 -8.76
CA ARG A 331 -4.39 -21.50 -9.29
C ARG A 331 -5.39 -20.35 -9.52
N LEU A 332 -5.00 -19.11 -9.26
CA LEU A 332 -5.93 -18.00 -9.23
C LEU A 332 -6.50 -17.65 -10.61
N LEU A 333 -5.68 -17.73 -11.68
CA LEU A 333 -6.14 -17.43 -13.02
C LEU A 333 -7.16 -18.47 -13.53
N GLU A 334 -7.01 -19.75 -13.14
CA GLU A 334 -8.00 -20.79 -13.45
C GLU A 334 -9.38 -20.46 -12.89
N LEU A 335 -9.42 -19.93 -11.65
CA LEU A 335 -10.67 -19.58 -10.98
C LEU A 335 -11.47 -18.49 -11.71
N VAL A 336 -10.86 -17.71 -12.59
CA VAL A 336 -11.53 -16.69 -13.42
C VAL A 336 -11.67 -17.14 -14.88
N GLY A 337 -11.49 -18.43 -15.17
CA GLY A 337 -11.59 -19.00 -16.53
C GLY A 337 -10.37 -18.69 -17.41
N GLY A 338 -9.23 -18.28 -16.82
CA GLY A 338 -7.95 -18.10 -17.52
C GLY A 338 -7.14 -19.39 -17.63
N GLU A 339 -5.98 -19.32 -18.32
CA GLU A 339 -5.02 -20.42 -18.32
C GLU A 339 -4.37 -20.58 -16.93
N PRO A 340 -4.04 -21.82 -16.51
CA PRO A 340 -3.29 -22.04 -15.28
C PRO A 340 -1.88 -21.48 -15.42
N LEU A 341 -1.62 -20.34 -14.80
CA LEU A 341 -0.32 -19.72 -14.74
C LEU A 341 0.12 -19.56 -13.29
N PRO A 342 1.31 -20.03 -12.94
CA PRO A 342 1.87 -19.79 -11.62
C PRO A 342 2.04 -18.29 -11.41
N ALA A 343 1.74 -17.82 -10.20
CA ALA A 343 1.86 -16.42 -9.87
C ALA A 343 2.29 -16.25 -8.41
N THR A 344 3.01 -15.17 -8.16
CA THR A 344 3.39 -14.73 -6.83
C THR A 344 3.31 -13.20 -6.77
N GLY A 345 2.87 -12.65 -5.64
CA GLY A 345 2.67 -11.21 -5.51
C GLY A 345 2.39 -10.78 -4.08
N PHE A 346 2.30 -9.47 -3.88
CA PHE A 346 1.97 -8.89 -2.58
C PHE A 346 1.06 -7.68 -2.69
N GLY A 347 0.43 -7.34 -1.54
CA GLY A 347 -0.25 -6.06 -1.32
C GLY A 347 0.36 -5.34 -0.12
N MET A 348 0.78 -4.08 -0.30
CA MET A 348 1.30 -3.20 0.74
C MET A 348 0.39 -1.98 0.89
N GLY A 349 -0.19 -1.78 2.10
CA GLY A 349 -1.14 -0.70 2.35
C GLY A 349 -0.48 0.61 2.78
N ASP A 350 -1.03 1.75 2.36
CA ASP A 350 -0.53 3.08 2.71
C ASP A 350 -0.80 3.49 4.17
N VAL A 351 -1.84 2.93 4.80
CA VAL A 351 -2.29 3.37 6.13
C VAL A 351 -1.30 2.96 7.21
N VAL A 352 -1.01 1.66 7.35
CA VAL A 352 -0.06 1.14 8.34
C VAL A 352 1.35 1.65 8.06
N LEU A 353 1.74 1.73 6.79
CA LEU A 353 3.04 2.28 6.39
C LEU A 353 3.16 3.77 6.75
N GLY A 354 2.12 4.56 6.54
CA GLY A 354 2.09 5.97 6.93
C GLY A 354 2.23 6.16 8.45
N GLU A 355 1.61 5.30 9.25
CA GLU A 355 1.77 5.28 10.71
C GLU A 355 3.22 4.95 11.09
N LEU A 356 3.82 3.93 10.49
CA LEU A 356 5.22 3.56 10.73
C LEU A 356 6.20 4.70 10.40
N LEU A 357 6.03 5.34 9.24
CA LEU A 357 6.85 6.48 8.85
C LEU A 357 6.71 7.65 9.84
N ALA A 358 5.52 7.89 10.36
CA ALA A 358 5.28 8.91 11.39
C ALA A 358 5.99 8.56 12.72
N ASP A 359 5.91 7.32 13.16
CA ASP A 359 6.55 6.84 14.39
C ASP A 359 8.09 6.87 14.29
N ARG A 360 8.65 6.81 13.08
CA ARG A 360 10.10 6.91 12.81
C ARG A 360 10.57 8.31 12.44
N GLY A 361 9.66 9.29 12.37
CA GLY A 361 10.01 10.67 11.98
C GLY A 361 10.40 10.82 10.50
N LEU A 362 9.99 9.88 9.65
CA LEU A 362 10.32 9.81 8.22
C LEU A 362 9.24 10.46 7.32
N VAL A 363 8.23 11.10 7.92
CA VAL A 363 7.21 11.84 7.15
C VAL A 363 7.85 13.08 6.53
N PRO A 364 7.77 13.26 5.20
CA PRO A 364 8.33 14.43 4.56
C PRO A 364 7.60 15.69 5.02
N THR A 365 8.38 16.76 5.23
CA THR A 365 7.79 18.07 5.50
C THR A 365 7.20 18.61 4.20
N PHE A 366 5.90 18.87 4.19
CA PHE A 366 5.27 19.53 3.07
C PHE A 366 5.77 20.98 3.01
N GLN A 367 6.39 21.32 1.89
CA GLN A 367 6.78 22.70 1.58
C GLN A 367 6.21 23.05 0.21
N ARG A 368 5.47 24.13 0.15
CA ARG A 368 5.16 24.74 -1.14
C ARG A 368 6.48 25.20 -1.73
N LYS A 369 6.73 24.88 -2.97
CA LYS A 369 7.91 25.35 -3.71
C LYS A 369 7.45 25.91 -5.02
N LEU A 370 7.85 27.14 -5.27
CA LEU A 370 7.76 27.79 -6.56
C LEU A 370 9.14 28.20 -6.99
N ASP A 371 9.47 28.05 -8.26
CA ASP A 371 10.72 28.59 -8.79
C ASP A 371 10.70 30.12 -8.74
N TYR A 372 9.59 30.71 -9.21
CA TYR A 372 9.44 32.13 -9.30
C TYR A 372 8.09 32.65 -8.81
N PHE A 373 8.12 33.85 -8.20
CA PHE A 373 6.91 34.62 -7.97
C PHE A 373 7.11 36.00 -8.60
N VAL A 374 6.24 36.40 -9.54
CA VAL A 374 6.34 37.69 -10.22
C VAL A 374 5.55 38.73 -9.47
N VAL A 375 6.18 39.84 -9.12
CA VAL A 375 5.57 40.99 -8.44
C VAL A 375 5.71 42.26 -9.30
N VAL A 376 4.73 43.11 -9.20
CA VAL A 376 4.69 44.39 -9.93
C VAL A 376 4.61 45.55 -8.96
N VAL A 377 5.26 46.65 -9.30
CA VAL A 377 5.24 47.87 -8.51
C VAL A 377 3.90 48.61 -8.70
N SER A 378 3.38 48.64 -9.93
CA SER A 378 2.09 49.24 -10.26
C SER A 378 1.26 48.36 -11.20
N ALA A 379 0.03 48.78 -11.49
CA ALA A 379 -0.83 48.05 -12.43
C ALA A 379 -0.34 48.13 -13.90
N GLN A 380 0.53 49.06 -14.21
CA GLN A 380 1.02 49.31 -15.58
C GLN A 380 1.96 48.17 -16.05
N GLU A 381 2.73 47.56 -15.12
CA GLU A 381 3.66 46.47 -15.42
C GLU A 381 2.97 45.10 -15.51
N ARG A 382 1.67 44.99 -15.18
CA ARG A 382 0.95 43.75 -15.16
C ARG A 382 0.95 42.95 -16.48
N PRO A 383 0.74 43.59 -17.66
CA PRO A 383 0.82 42.86 -18.92
C PRO A 383 2.16 42.16 -19.13
N GLU A 384 3.25 42.81 -18.77
CA GLU A 384 4.59 42.24 -18.89
C GLU A 384 4.82 41.14 -17.85
N ALA A 385 4.36 41.31 -16.62
CA ALA A 385 4.40 40.24 -15.60
C ALA A 385 3.69 38.98 -16.06
N LEU A 386 2.54 39.11 -16.72
CA LEU A 386 1.82 37.96 -17.27
C LEU A 386 2.60 37.29 -18.40
N ARG A 387 3.21 38.09 -19.30
CA ARG A 387 4.04 37.58 -20.40
C ARG A 387 5.24 36.78 -19.87
N ILE A 388 5.93 37.32 -18.86
CA ILE A 388 7.09 36.68 -18.22
C ILE A 388 6.66 35.39 -17.53
N ALA A 389 5.59 35.45 -16.72
CA ALA A 389 5.09 34.26 -16.02
C ALA A 389 4.75 33.16 -17.01
N GLN A 390 4.16 33.48 -18.15
CA GLN A 390 3.80 32.51 -19.17
C GLN A 390 5.05 31.94 -19.87
N ALA A 391 6.01 32.78 -20.25
CA ALA A 391 7.25 32.34 -20.90
C ALA A 391 8.05 31.36 -19.98
N LEU A 392 8.14 31.68 -18.68
CA LEU A 392 8.81 30.82 -17.72
C LEU A 392 8.08 29.51 -17.52
N ARG A 393 6.74 29.51 -17.53
CA ARG A 393 5.94 28.23 -17.47
C ARG A 393 6.17 27.40 -18.71
N GLU A 394 6.27 27.97 -19.89
CA GLU A 394 6.59 27.27 -21.13
C GLU A 394 7.99 26.64 -21.10
N SER A 395 8.93 27.22 -20.34
CA SER A 395 10.25 26.62 -20.07
C SER A 395 10.23 25.57 -18.95
N GLY A 396 9.05 25.23 -18.41
CA GLY A 396 8.89 24.19 -17.38
C GLY A 396 9.06 24.67 -15.94
N LYS A 397 9.13 25.98 -15.70
CA LYS A 397 9.24 26.55 -14.35
C LYS A 397 7.88 26.70 -13.68
N SER A 398 7.84 26.52 -12.36
CA SER A 398 6.67 26.82 -11.54
C SER A 398 6.63 28.31 -11.19
N VAL A 399 5.58 28.99 -11.64
CA VAL A 399 5.50 30.46 -11.53
C VAL A 399 4.12 30.89 -11.04
N ALA A 400 4.10 31.75 -10.03
CA ALA A 400 2.90 32.41 -9.55
C ALA A 400 3.06 33.95 -9.58
N TYR A 401 1.94 34.63 -9.46
CA TYR A 401 1.82 36.06 -9.28
C TYR A 401 0.55 36.41 -8.52
N SER A 402 0.43 37.65 -8.02
CA SER A 402 -0.79 38.06 -7.34
C SER A 402 -1.98 38.17 -8.30
N LEU A 403 -3.05 37.41 -8.07
CA LEU A 403 -4.29 37.49 -8.84
C LEU A 403 -5.12 38.75 -8.55
N ARG A 404 -4.80 39.47 -7.48
CA ARG A 404 -5.47 40.70 -7.04
C ARG A 404 -4.52 41.88 -7.08
N ASP A 405 -5.05 43.09 -7.27
CA ASP A 405 -4.28 44.30 -7.09
C ASP A 405 -3.87 44.48 -5.64
N GLN A 406 -2.59 44.43 -5.36
CA GLN A 406 -2.01 44.51 -4.03
C GLN A 406 -0.74 45.33 -4.04
N SER A 407 -0.44 45.97 -2.93
CA SER A 407 0.84 46.67 -2.77
C SER A 407 2.02 45.68 -2.87
N LEU A 408 3.19 46.17 -3.30
CA LEU A 408 4.43 45.37 -3.42
C LEU A 408 4.71 44.55 -2.14
N LEU A 409 4.58 45.18 -0.97
CA LEU A 409 4.77 44.46 0.32
C LEU A 409 3.85 43.27 0.51
N LYS A 410 2.57 43.37 0.10
CA LYS A 410 1.64 42.27 0.19
C LYS A 410 1.97 41.16 -0.81
N GLN A 411 2.42 41.49 -2.01
CA GLN A 411 2.89 40.54 -3.02
C GLN A 411 4.15 39.81 -2.53
N MET A 412 5.13 40.54 -1.94
CA MET A 412 6.31 39.91 -1.33
C MET A 412 6.00 38.92 -0.22
N LYS A 413 5.05 39.30 0.68
CA LYS A 413 4.56 38.37 1.71
C LYS A 413 3.86 37.16 1.12
N ALA A 414 3.13 37.33 0.02
CA ALA A 414 2.50 36.20 -0.68
C ALA A 414 3.54 35.26 -1.30
N ALA A 415 4.59 35.82 -1.92
CA ALA A 415 5.70 35.04 -2.48
C ALA A 415 6.38 34.16 -1.42
N GLY A 416 6.65 34.72 -0.23
CA GLY A 416 7.22 33.93 0.88
C GLY A 416 6.28 32.82 1.36
N ARG A 417 4.97 33.10 1.49
CA ARG A 417 3.98 32.14 1.90
C ARG A 417 3.79 31.00 0.87
N GLU A 418 3.89 31.32 -0.42
CA GLU A 418 3.81 30.35 -1.52
C GLU A 418 5.12 29.58 -1.73
N GLY A 419 6.19 29.91 -0.99
CA GLY A 419 7.46 29.20 -1.03
C GLY A 419 8.26 29.46 -2.31
N ALA A 420 8.20 30.70 -2.82
CA ALA A 420 8.98 31.07 -3.99
C ALA A 420 10.48 31.08 -3.67
N SER A 421 11.29 30.49 -4.55
CA SER A 421 12.75 30.51 -4.46
C SER A 421 13.29 31.89 -4.87
N VAL A 422 12.71 32.45 -5.91
CA VAL A 422 13.10 33.76 -6.46
C VAL A 422 11.85 34.62 -6.68
N VAL A 423 11.92 35.87 -6.32
CA VAL A 423 10.92 36.88 -6.67
C VAL A 423 11.45 37.75 -7.81
N LEU A 424 10.67 37.83 -8.88
CA LEU A 424 10.96 38.76 -10.00
C LEU A 424 10.16 40.01 -9.78
N ILE A 425 10.87 41.12 -9.57
CA ILE A 425 10.29 42.47 -9.33
C ILE A 425 10.34 43.28 -10.64
N ILE A 426 9.16 43.74 -11.03
CA ILE A 426 9.01 44.57 -12.24
C ILE A 426 8.47 45.93 -11.84
N GLY A 427 9.27 46.96 -12.06
CA GLY A 427 8.85 48.34 -11.93
C GLY A 427 8.97 49.08 -13.25
N PRO A 428 8.57 50.38 -13.29
CA PRO A 428 8.62 51.17 -14.51
C PRO A 428 10.04 51.26 -15.10
N GLY A 429 11.05 51.47 -14.25
CA GLY A 429 12.43 51.58 -14.70
C GLY A 429 13.04 50.32 -15.25
N GLU A 430 12.68 49.16 -14.65
CA GLU A 430 13.08 47.84 -15.13
C GLU A 430 12.42 47.56 -16.47
N LEU A 431 11.14 47.89 -16.60
CA LEU A 431 10.38 47.67 -17.83
C LEU A 431 10.99 48.48 -19.01
N GLU A 432 11.37 49.74 -18.78
CA GLU A 432 12.02 50.59 -19.81
C GLU A 432 13.38 50.03 -20.27
N ARG A 433 14.12 49.36 -19.35
CA ARG A 433 15.41 48.73 -19.67
C ARG A 433 15.28 47.33 -20.21
N GLY A 434 14.08 46.75 -20.19
CA GLY A 434 13.83 45.35 -20.59
C GLY A 434 14.43 44.30 -19.63
N CYS A 435 14.60 44.65 -18.37
CA CYS A 435 15.17 43.81 -17.31
C CYS A 435 14.21 43.66 -16.12
N PHE A 436 14.57 42.87 -15.14
CA PHE A 436 13.83 42.60 -13.90
C PHE A 436 14.82 42.48 -12.74
N ILE A 437 14.38 42.77 -11.53
CA ILE A 437 15.16 42.44 -10.33
C ILE A 437 14.77 41.04 -9.86
N ALA A 438 15.72 40.12 -9.91
CA ALA A 438 15.58 38.78 -9.31
C ALA A 438 16.13 38.85 -7.89
N ARG A 439 15.24 38.63 -6.91
CA ARG A 439 15.58 38.51 -5.50
C ARG A 439 15.51 37.07 -5.05
N ASP A 440 16.64 36.53 -4.61
CA ASP A 440 16.69 35.23 -3.93
C ASP A 440 16.01 35.32 -2.55
N MET A 441 15.05 34.46 -2.29
CA MET A 441 14.24 34.53 -1.07
C MET A 441 14.95 33.91 0.15
N THR A 442 16.05 33.20 -0.05
CA THR A 442 16.85 32.61 1.03
C THR A 442 17.97 33.55 1.47
N SER A 443 18.76 34.05 0.53
CA SER A 443 19.88 34.95 0.83
C SER A 443 19.45 36.41 0.93
N GLY A 444 18.37 36.80 0.26
CA GLY A 444 17.92 38.19 0.12
C GLY A 444 18.71 38.97 -0.94
N GLU A 445 19.65 38.34 -1.65
CA GLU A 445 20.44 38.99 -2.70
C GLU A 445 19.56 39.37 -3.90
N GLU A 446 19.82 40.56 -4.43
CA GLU A 446 19.15 41.09 -5.61
C GLU A 446 20.11 41.25 -6.76
N ARG A 447 19.67 40.86 -7.96
CA ARG A 447 20.42 41.06 -9.20
C ARG A 447 19.50 41.43 -10.35
N GLU A 448 20.02 42.25 -11.27
CA GLU A 448 19.32 42.51 -12.52
C GLU A 448 19.48 41.35 -13.48
N VAL A 449 18.38 40.92 -14.09
CA VAL A 449 18.31 39.77 -15.01
C VAL A 449 17.42 40.12 -16.21
N VAL A 450 17.65 39.45 -17.32
CA VAL A 450 16.75 39.46 -18.48
C VAL A 450 16.04 38.10 -18.59
N LEU A 451 14.96 38.05 -19.34
CA LEU A 451 14.14 36.81 -19.44
C LEU A 451 14.94 35.61 -19.94
N SER A 452 15.88 35.83 -20.87
CA SER A 452 16.76 34.78 -21.41
C SER A 452 17.64 34.09 -20.35
N ASP A 453 17.98 34.81 -19.27
CA ASP A 453 18.81 34.24 -18.19
C ASP A 453 18.05 33.31 -17.26
N LEU A 454 16.72 33.32 -17.37
CA LEU A 454 15.81 32.58 -16.47
C LEU A 454 15.19 31.35 -17.15
N MET A 455 15.27 31.27 -18.46
CA MET A 455 14.76 30.16 -19.29
C MET A 455 15.78 29.05 -19.39
#